data_d440d0aa805603fba4980d1612ec3f49
#
_entry.id   d440d0aa805603fba4980d1612ec3f49
#
_cell.length_a   1.000
_cell.length_b   1.000
_cell.length_c   1.000
_cell.angle_alpha   90.00
_cell.angle_beta   90.00
_cell.angle_gamma   90.00
#
_symmetry.space_group_name_H-M   'P 1'
#
loop_
_entity.id
_entity.type
_entity.pdbx_description
1 polymer ?
#
loop_
_entity_poly.entity_id
_entity_poly.type
_entity_poly.pdbx_seq_one_letter_code
_entity_poly.pdbx_strand_id
1 'polypeptide(L)'
;MVILGIASLSMAACTTDGEPPTGASTFRVDITRVNGGALPTAQAPLPANLGDSEEEWEFTIEARSSSGMLEPFNGVVRLTAEPGAVNSVQAAGSTGRNVLLVGGKATGTTRVTAVYGPARLWVEDIGYQPADPLAQPRCSNGLNDDSGDVLIDFPADPGCAFADDDTEEEGTYAAGVSLPVQYALPRVTDIQGSGSTTPYPFEGVEVNTADPQRVIVTRVASDGFYVTDIAPDQVAGGYNSLFAFNFSTPARMRVCDRVMYLAGTVSEFFGFTELSFPSYQLEFAFEGDDCPVPEPLLLDGPTITDVLAMEKAESGLARVEGYSIATNFGPLPAFNNVFGPNQSNCDLNGDGQVDFESPAEGSCGNVCSDDPDCSEWTGFSARGNYKVRKGGSVIQINTGTAALFDPQAHKGQELRAVTGTLRNFSGGSLNWTIETRCQDDLACAYPGCVPPPVSSKQACVRLRSLDDNDQGSN
;
A
#
# COMPACT_ATOMS: atom_id res chain seq x y z
N MET A 1 12.17 26.39 37.34
CA MET A 1 13.12 26.10 36.26
C MET A 1 13.43 24.61 36.34
N VAL A 2 12.63 23.80 35.66
CA VAL A 2 12.77 22.33 35.64
C VAL A 2 13.22 22.00 34.26
N ILE A 3 14.43 21.45 34.15
CA ILE A 3 15.02 21.01 32.90
C ILE A 3 14.46 19.60 32.61
N LEU A 4 13.57 19.49 31.64
CA LEU A 4 13.18 18.17 31.12
C LEU A 4 14.27 17.69 30.16
N GLY A 5 14.93 16.60 30.55
CA GLY A 5 15.85 15.88 29.70
C GLY A 5 15.06 15.11 28.64
N ILE A 6 15.32 15.41 27.38
CA ILE A 6 14.85 14.64 26.23
C ILE A 6 15.70 13.37 26.19
N ALA A 7 15.12 12.24 26.53
CA ALA A 7 15.73 10.94 26.28
C ALA A 7 15.55 10.62 24.80
N SER A 8 16.64 10.71 24.03
CA SER A 8 16.71 10.17 22.69
C SER A 8 16.63 8.65 22.77
N LEU A 9 15.51 8.05 22.34
CA LEU A 9 15.47 6.63 22.03
C LEU A 9 16.34 6.41 20.78
N SER A 10 17.54 5.93 20.99
CA SER A 10 18.31 5.29 19.92
C SER A 10 17.61 3.96 19.61
N MET A 11 17.04 3.84 18.40
CA MET A 11 16.70 2.54 17.85
C MET A 11 17.99 1.74 17.77
N ALA A 12 18.11 0.74 18.63
CA ALA A 12 19.14 -0.28 18.50
C ALA A 12 18.76 -1.08 17.23
N ALA A 13 19.48 -0.86 16.15
CA ALA A 13 19.55 -1.83 15.07
C ALA A 13 19.89 -3.18 15.69
N CYS A 14 19.24 -4.25 15.27
CA CYS A 14 19.64 -5.60 15.59
C CYS A 14 21.07 -5.81 15.08
N THR A 15 22.05 -5.51 15.92
CA THR A 15 23.41 -6.00 15.73
C THR A 15 23.37 -7.45 16.16
N THR A 16 23.58 -8.37 15.23
CA THR A 16 24.09 -9.69 15.60
C THR A 16 25.33 -9.43 16.45
N ASP A 17 25.37 -10.01 17.65
CA ASP A 17 26.48 -9.88 18.60
C ASP A 17 27.75 -10.56 18.08
N GLY A 18 28.34 -9.96 17.04
CA GLY A 18 29.69 -10.22 16.62
C GLY A 18 30.43 -8.88 16.70
N GLU A 19 31.43 -8.75 17.55
CA GLU A 19 32.40 -7.68 17.41
C GLU A 19 32.83 -7.65 15.94
N PRO A 20 32.75 -6.50 15.22
CA PRO A 20 33.25 -6.44 13.87
C PRO A 20 34.71 -6.91 13.92
N PRO A 21 35.14 -7.80 13.03
CA PRO A 21 36.50 -8.28 13.04
C PRO A 21 37.45 -7.07 13.05
N THR A 22 38.41 -7.10 13.97
CA THR A 22 39.39 -6.03 14.12
C THR A 22 40.15 -5.87 12.82
N GLY A 23 39.81 -4.85 12.04
CA GLY A 23 40.27 -4.67 10.67
C GLY A 23 39.16 -4.63 9.64
N ALA A 24 37.90 -4.68 10.06
CA ALA A 24 36.75 -4.62 9.15
C ALA A 24 36.87 -3.43 8.20
N SER A 25 37.12 -3.76 6.96
CA SER A 25 37.14 -2.85 5.83
C SER A 25 35.71 -2.61 5.37
N THR A 26 35.46 -1.51 4.70
CA THR A 26 34.15 -1.12 4.18
C THR A 26 34.29 -0.61 2.76
N PHE A 27 33.17 -0.55 2.04
CA PHE A 27 33.12 0.09 0.74
C PHE A 27 32.69 1.54 0.86
N ARG A 28 33.46 2.44 0.26
CA ARG A 28 33.00 3.79 -0.04
C ARG A 28 32.31 3.78 -1.40
N VAL A 29 31.10 4.27 -1.44
CA VAL A 29 30.27 4.30 -2.64
C VAL A 29 29.90 5.74 -2.95
N ASP A 30 30.36 6.25 -4.09
CA ASP A 30 30.06 7.59 -4.56
C ASP A 30 29.29 7.50 -5.88
N ILE A 31 28.07 8.05 -5.93
CA ILE A 31 27.38 8.34 -7.19
C ILE A 31 27.88 9.68 -7.67
N THR A 32 28.34 9.75 -8.90
CA THR A 32 28.99 10.96 -9.45
C THR A 32 28.09 11.72 -10.40
N ARG A 33 27.19 11.01 -11.13
CA ARG A 33 26.23 11.59 -12.06
C ARG A 33 24.98 10.75 -12.14
N VAL A 34 23.88 11.39 -12.57
CA VAL A 34 22.61 10.74 -12.91
C VAL A 34 22.23 11.20 -14.31
N ASN A 35 21.95 10.25 -15.22
CA ASN A 35 21.63 10.51 -16.64
C ASN A 35 22.62 11.47 -17.32
N GLY A 36 23.91 11.33 -17.00
CA GLY A 36 24.97 12.22 -17.50
C GLY A 36 24.97 13.64 -16.92
N GLY A 37 24.00 13.97 -16.06
CA GLY A 37 23.86 15.27 -15.40
C GLY A 37 24.50 15.33 -14.00
N ALA A 38 24.39 16.49 -13.35
CA ALA A 38 24.79 16.67 -11.96
C ALA A 38 23.80 15.95 -11.02
N LEU A 39 24.27 15.64 -9.80
CA LEU A 39 23.41 15.04 -8.79
C LEU A 39 22.26 15.98 -8.39
N PRO A 40 21.04 15.46 -8.26
CA PRO A 40 19.90 16.21 -7.75
C PRO A 40 20.09 16.55 -6.27
N THR A 41 19.43 17.61 -5.84
CA THR A 41 19.44 18.04 -4.43
C THR A 41 18.06 17.89 -3.82
N ALA A 42 17.98 17.92 -2.49
CA ALA A 42 16.69 17.88 -1.79
C ALA A 42 15.76 19.06 -2.16
N GLN A 43 16.32 20.22 -2.57
CA GLN A 43 15.56 21.38 -3.01
C GLN A 43 15.15 21.32 -4.49
N ALA A 44 15.83 20.49 -5.27
CA ALA A 44 15.57 20.24 -6.69
C ALA A 44 15.72 18.75 -6.98
N PRO A 45 14.80 17.93 -6.46
CA PRO A 45 14.83 16.49 -6.69
C PRO A 45 14.44 16.17 -8.14
N LEU A 46 14.89 15.04 -8.65
CA LEU A 46 14.36 14.47 -9.89
C LEU A 46 12.91 14.00 -9.68
N PRO A 47 12.08 13.96 -10.72
CA PRO A 47 10.79 13.29 -10.62
C PRO A 47 10.95 11.86 -10.13
N ALA A 48 9.97 11.35 -9.37
CA ALA A 48 9.93 9.94 -9.02
C ALA A 48 9.87 9.10 -10.31
N ASN A 49 10.70 8.09 -10.40
CA ASN A 49 10.67 7.13 -11.50
C ASN A 49 9.90 5.89 -11.03
N LEU A 50 8.68 5.73 -11.52
CA LEU A 50 7.69 4.79 -11.00
C LEU A 50 7.47 3.57 -11.88
N GLY A 51 8.18 3.48 -12.97
CA GLY A 51 7.98 2.42 -13.93
C GLY A 51 9.26 1.69 -14.27
N ASP A 52 9.21 1.00 -15.38
CA ASP A 52 10.33 0.26 -15.95
C ASP A 52 11.34 1.18 -16.69
N SER A 53 11.16 2.49 -16.61
CA SER A 53 12.11 3.45 -17.18
C SER A 53 13.44 3.37 -16.45
N GLU A 54 14.49 3.10 -17.21
CA GLU A 54 15.82 3.00 -16.65
C GLU A 54 16.46 4.37 -16.48
N GLU A 55 16.98 4.62 -15.28
CA GLU A 55 17.84 5.74 -14.95
C GLU A 55 19.31 5.27 -14.95
N GLU A 56 20.21 6.09 -15.45
CA GLU A 56 21.64 5.76 -15.44
C GLU A 56 22.35 6.48 -14.31
N TRP A 57 23.01 5.72 -13.41
CA TRP A 57 23.85 6.26 -12.36
C TRP A 57 25.31 5.93 -12.63
N GLU A 58 26.17 6.94 -12.69
CA GLU A 58 27.62 6.77 -12.70
C GLU A 58 28.13 6.59 -11.27
N PHE A 59 28.91 5.56 -11.02
CA PHE A 59 29.40 5.24 -9.69
C PHE A 59 30.92 5.06 -9.62
N THR A 60 31.45 5.26 -8.42
CA THR A 60 32.80 4.81 -8.01
C THR A 60 32.66 4.03 -6.70
N ILE A 61 33.28 2.87 -6.63
CA ILE A 61 33.37 2.03 -5.43
C ILE A 61 34.88 1.92 -5.07
N GLU A 62 35.17 2.09 -3.79
CA GLU A 62 36.51 1.94 -3.25
C GLU A 62 36.48 1.11 -1.97
N ALA A 63 37.24 0.03 -1.91
CA ALA A 63 37.49 -0.73 -0.70
C ALA A 63 38.36 0.09 0.25
N ARG A 64 37.92 0.26 1.50
CA ARG A 64 38.59 1.11 2.49
C ARG A 64 38.84 0.34 3.79
N SER A 65 40.03 0.50 4.36
CA SER A 65 40.33 0.03 5.69
C SER A 65 39.55 0.80 6.76
N SER A 66 39.61 0.34 8.00
CA SER A 66 39.07 1.05 9.16
C SER A 66 39.67 2.43 9.38
N SER A 67 40.86 2.67 8.88
CA SER A 67 41.54 4.00 8.85
C SER A 67 41.17 4.86 7.65
N GLY A 68 40.33 4.36 6.74
CA GLY A 68 39.89 5.05 5.53
C GLY A 68 40.89 4.99 4.37
N MET A 69 41.94 4.22 4.48
CA MET A 69 42.91 4.01 3.40
C MET A 69 42.34 3.07 2.34
N LEU A 70 42.74 3.28 1.08
CA LEU A 70 42.38 2.37 0.00
C LEU A 70 43.11 1.02 0.23
N GLU A 71 42.31 -0.06 0.22
CA GLU A 71 42.80 -1.43 0.35
C GLU A 71 42.93 -2.08 -1.03
N PRO A 72 43.97 -2.93 -1.26
CA PRO A 72 44.18 -3.62 -2.52
C PRO A 72 43.23 -4.83 -2.70
N PHE A 73 41.97 -4.66 -2.42
CA PHE A 73 40.93 -5.69 -2.54
C PHE A 73 40.71 -6.06 -4.01
N ASN A 74 40.72 -7.36 -4.32
CA ASN A 74 40.36 -7.91 -5.61
C ASN A 74 39.25 -8.91 -5.42
N GLY A 75 38.01 -8.47 -5.47
CA GLY A 75 36.84 -9.30 -5.21
C GLY A 75 35.59 -8.81 -5.95
N VAL A 76 34.53 -9.54 -5.82
CA VAL A 76 33.23 -9.25 -6.46
C VAL A 76 32.29 -8.66 -5.44
N VAL A 77 31.65 -7.55 -5.80
CA VAL A 77 30.60 -6.94 -5.01
C VAL A 77 29.30 -6.92 -5.77
N ARG A 78 28.17 -6.99 -5.04
CA ARG A 78 26.82 -6.88 -5.60
C ARG A 78 26.25 -5.49 -5.35
N LEU A 79 25.60 -4.94 -6.37
CA LEU A 79 24.89 -3.67 -6.28
C LEU A 79 23.39 -3.88 -6.06
N THR A 80 22.82 -3.09 -5.15
CA THR A 80 21.37 -3.01 -4.90
C THR A 80 20.97 -1.54 -4.77
N ALA A 81 19.85 -1.14 -5.33
CA ALA A 81 19.29 0.20 -5.16
C ALA A 81 18.09 0.14 -4.21
N GLU A 82 17.98 1.11 -3.30
CA GLU A 82 16.86 1.19 -2.36
C GLU A 82 16.49 2.66 -2.07
N PRO A 83 15.20 3.05 -2.27
CA PRO A 83 14.19 2.29 -3.02
C PRO A 83 14.58 2.10 -4.48
N GLY A 84 14.10 1.01 -5.09
CA GLY A 84 14.32 0.70 -6.49
C GLY A 84 15.04 -0.62 -6.73
N ALA A 85 15.42 -0.84 -7.97
CA ALA A 85 16.13 -2.04 -8.39
C ALA A 85 17.31 -1.70 -9.32
N VAL A 86 18.40 -2.46 -9.19
CA VAL A 86 19.50 -2.47 -10.14
C VAL A 86 19.21 -3.51 -11.24
N ASN A 87 19.08 -3.08 -12.48
CA ASN A 87 18.81 -3.96 -13.61
C ASN A 87 20.10 -4.49 -14.26
N SER A 88 21.07 -3.62 -14.43
CA SER A 88 22.33 -3.97 -15.06
C SER A 88 23.46 -3.05 -14.63
N VAL A 89 24.69 -3.53 -14.78
CA VAL A 89 25.91 -2.78 -14.50
C VAL A 89 26.83 -2.85 -15.70
N GLN A 90 27.45 -1.73 -16.04
CA GLN A 90 28.49 -1.59 -17.06
C GLN A 90 29.78 -1.12 -16.38
N ALA A 91 30.61 -2.06 -15.99
CA ALA A 91 31.94 -1.85 -15.45
C ALA A 91 32.87 -2.97 -15.94
N ALA A 92 34.18 -2.76 -15.88
CA ALA A 92 35.13 -3.78 -16.27
C ALA A 92 34.96 -5.05 -15.40
N GLY A 93 34.76 -6.21 -16.04
CA GLY A 93 34.58 -7.48 -15.36
C GLY A 93 33.20 -7.65 -14.66
N SER A 94 32.26 -6.74 -14.89
CA SER A 94 30.90 -6.84 -14.31
C SER A 94 30.06 -7.91 -15.00
N THR A 95 29.13 -8.54 -14.22
CA THR A 95 28.15 -9.50 -14.72
C THR A 95 26.82 -9.30 -13.99
N GLY A 96 25.76 -8.94 -14.71
CA GLY A 96 24.47 -8.64 -14.11
C GLY A 96 24.57 -7.47 -13.13
N ARG A 97 24.36 -7.72 -11.84
CA ARG A 97 24.49 -6.73 -10.74
C ARG A 97 25.82 -6.79 -10.01
N ASN A 98 26.71 -7.70 -10.43
CA ASN A 98 27.98 -7.92 -9.78
C ASN A 98 29.09 -7.11 -10.46
N VAL A 99 29.97 -6.53 -9.67
CA VAL A 99 31.07 -5.68 -10.10
C VAL A 99 32.37 -6.24 -9.57
N LEU A 100 33.34 -6.44 -10.44
CA LEU A 100 34.69 -6.82 -10.04
C LEU A 100 35.50 -5.57 -9.61
N LEU A 101 35.97 -5.54 -8.37
CA LEU A 101 36.96 -4.58 -7.92
C LEU A 101 38.37 -5.13 -8.22
N VAL A 102 39.24 -4.26 -8.73
CA VAL A 102 40.66 -4.58 -8.97
C VAL A 102 41.50 -3.52 -8.28
N GLY A 103 42.39 -3.95 -7.40
CA GLY A 103 43.21 -3.03 -6.59
C GLY A 103 42.38 -2.12 -5.70
N GLY A 104 41.25 -2.64 -5.19
CA GLY A 104 40.35 -1.94 -4.29
C GLY A 104 39.43 -0.93 -4.98
N LYS A 105 39.29 -0.93 -6.31
CA LYS A 105 38.52 0.09 -6.99
C LYS A 105 37.74 -0.44 -8.20
N ALA A 106 36.54 0.09 -8.37
CA ALA A 106 35.76 -0.04 -9.60
C ALA A 106 35.08 1.29 -9.94
N THR A 107 34.85 1.54 -11.22
CA THR A 107 34.09 2.66 -11.75
C THR A 107 33.21 2.14 -12.88
N GLY A 108 31.99 2.67 -13.01
CA GLY A 108 31.10 2.25 -14.06
C GLY A 108 29.79 2.99 -14.03
N THR A 109 28.83 2.46 -14.76
CA THR A 109 27.45 2.92 -14.74
C THR A 109 26.52 1.77 -14.35
N THR A 110 25.42 2.08 -13.69
CA THR A 110 24.36 1.13 -13.40
C THR A 110 23.03 1.66 -13.90
N ARG A 111 22.17 0.75 -14.34
CA ARG A 111 20.79 1.03 -14.71
C ARG A 111 19.89 0.69 -13.55
N VAL A 112 19.13 1.65 -13.10
CA VAL A 112 18.17 1.50 -11.99
C VAL A 112 16.76 1.84 -12.43
N THR A 113 15.76 1.19 -11.83
CA THR A 113 14.34 1.42 -12.05
C THR A 113 13.61 1.59 -10.73
N ALA A 114 12.38 2.09 -10.77
CA ALA A 114 11.51 2.26 -9.62
C ALA A 114 12.16 3.06 -8.46
N VAL A 115 12.91 4.11 -8.78
CA VAL A 115 13.60 4.96 -7.80
C VAL A 115 12.78 6.19 -7.44
N TYR A 116 12.61 6.45 -6.15
CA TYR A 116 11.87 7.58 -5.60
C TYR A 116 12.43 7.99 -4.23
N GLY A 117 12.13 9.21 -3.80
CA GLY A 117 12.64 9.72 -2.53
C GLY A 117 14.16 9.74 -2.46
N PRO A 118 14.78 9.54 -1.30
CA PRO A 118 16.23 9.54 -1.10
C PRO A 118 16.84 8.16 -1.45
N ALA A 119 16.87 7.81 -2.74
CA ALA A 119 17.36 6.53 -3.21
C ALA A 119 18.89 6.38 -3.07
N ARG A 120 19.34 5.20 -2.70
CA ARG A 120 20.76 4.89 -2.41
C ARG A 120 21.20 3.66 -3.14
N LEU A 121 22.50 3.62 -3.47
CA LEU A 121 23.16 2.43 -3.98
C LEU A 121 23.87 1.73 -2.83
N TRP A 122 23.55 0.48 -2.62
CA TRP A 122 24.18 -0.42 -1.66
C TRP A 122 25.16 -1.31 -2.37
N VAL A 123 26.27 -1.61 -1.70
CA VAL A 123 27.35 -2.45 -2.20
C VAL A 123 27.65 -3.49 -1.14
N GLU A 124 27.52 -4.75 -1.50
CA GLU A 124 27.75 -5.90 -0.61
C GLU A 124 28.89 -6.73 -1.15
N ASP A 125 29.77 -7.18 -0.26
CA ASP A 125 30.79 -8.16 -0.57
C ASP A 125 30.13 -9.52 -0.82
N ILE A 126 30.42 -10.15 -1.95
CA ILE A 126 29.96 -11.50 -2.25
C ILE A 126 31.14 -12.47 -2.44
N GLY A 127 32.31 -12.04 -2.04
CA GLY A 127 33.51 -12.84 -2.06
C GLY A 127 34.14 -13.01 -3.44
N TYR A 128 35.14 -13.82 -3.48
CA TYR A 128 35.81 -14.25 -4.71
C TYR A 128 35.02 -15.40 -5.32
N GLN A 129 34.66 -15.30 -6.60
CA GLN A 129 34.04 -16.44 -7.28
C GLN A 129 35.13 -17.25 -8.02
N PRO A 130 35.06 -18.60 -8.00
CA PRO A 130 35.99 -19.44 -8.71
C PRO A 130 36.05 -19.06 -10.19
N ALA A 131 37.26 -19.01 -10.74
CA ALA A 131 37.46 -18.75 -12.16
C ALA A 131 36.88 -19.85 -13.05
N ASP A 132 36.78 -21.09 -12.54
CA ASP A 132 36.06 -22.19 -13.13
C ASP A 132 34.68 -22.33 -12.41
N PRO A 133 33.54 -22.06 -13.06
CA PRO A 133 32.21 -22.16 -12.43
C PRO A 133 31.85 -23.63 -12.07
N LEU A 134 32.64 -24.61 -12.46
CA LEU A 134 32.47 -26.02 -12.06
C LEU A 134 33.37 -26.42 -10.90
N ALA A 135 34.35 -25.56 -10.52
CA ALA A 135 35.13 -25.81 -9.33
C ALA A 135 34.31 -25.58 -8.06
N GLN A 136 34.55 -26.40 -7.05
CA GLN A 136 33.96 -26.18 -5.74
C GLN A 136 34.71 -24.99 -5.08
N PRO A 137 33.96 -23.97 -4.62
CA PRO A 137 34.58 -22.84 -3.92
C PRO A 137 35.37 -23.28 -2.69
N ARG A 138 36.41 -22.58 -2.34
CA ARG A 138 37.21 -22.89 -1.15
C ARG A 138 36.43 -22.82 0.12
N CYS A 139 35.54 -21.83 0.23
CA CYS A 139 34.64 -21.66 1.37
C CYS A 139 33.48 -22.67 1.48
N SER A 140 33.51 -23.75 0.68
CA SER A 140 32.51 -24.84 0.74
C SER A 140 33.08 -26.20 0.33
N ASN A 141 34.38 -26.38 0.33
CA ASN A 141 35.03 -27.61 -0.14
C ASN A 141 35.36 -28.61 0.99
N GLY A 142 35.17 -28.25 2.24
CA GLY A 142 35.44 -29.10 3.41
C GLY A 142 36.89 -29.14 3.85
N LEU A 143 37.71 -28.25 3.34
CA LEU A 143 39.15 -28.14 3.68
C LEU A 143 39.42 -26.77 4.32
N ASN A 144 40.43 -26.68 5.15
CA ASN A 144 41.00 -25.40 5.56
C ASN A 144 42.05 -25.03 4.51
N ASP A 145 41.78 -24.01 3.74
CA ASP A 145 42.58 -23.56 2.59
C ASP A 145 43.40 -22.30 2.90
N ASP A 146 43.34 -21.80 4.13
CA ASP A 146 44.14 -20.70 4.60
C ASP A 146 45.27 -21.15 5.58
N SER A 147 46.10 -20.21 6.00
CA SER A 147 47.14 -20.44 7.00
C SER A 147 46.87 -19.69 8.32
N GLY A 148 45.78 -18.98 8.42
CA GLY A 148 45.51 -18.03 9.49
C GLY A 148 44.90 -18.69 10.73
N ASP A 149 44.11 -19.70 10.56
CA ASP A 149 43.42 -20.39 11.66
C ASP A 149 43.18 -21.89 11.39
N VAL A 150 42.23 -22.49 12.02
CA VAL A 150 41.85 -23.92 11.87
C VAL A 150 40.37 -24.09 11.52
N LEU A 151 39.73 -23.03 11.18
CA LEU A 151 38.30 -23.05 10.79
C LEU A 151 38.19 -23.57 9.38
N ILE A 152 37.02 -24.06 9.03
CA ILE A 152 36.76 -24.70 7.74
C ILE A 152 35.44 -24.15 7.21
N ASP A 153 35.49 -23.63 6.00
CA ASP A 153 34.33 -23.22 5.23
C ASP A 153 33.38 -22.18 5.91
N PHE A 154 32.57 -21.58 5.10
CA PHE A 154 31.45 -20.76 5.55
C PHE A 154 30.37 -21.63 6.25
N PRO A 155 29.75 -21.21 7.34
CA PRO A 155 29.91 -19.92 8.03
C PRO A 155 30.89 -19.95 9.22
N ALA A 156 31.67 -21.02 9.37
CA ALA A 156 32.56 -21.20 10.52
C ALA A 156 33.85 -20.39 10.40
N ASP A 157 34.33 -20.21 9.17
CA ASP A 157 35.53 -19.47 8.85
C ASP A 157 35.22 -17.97 8.58
N PRO A 158 35.76 -17.03 9.37
CA PRO A 158 35.54 -15.60 9.15
C PRO A 158 36.28 -15.03 7.91
N GLY A 159 37.19 -15.80 7.32
CA GLY A 159 37.82 -15.51 6.03
C GLY A 159 36.88 -15.66 4.84
N CYS A 160 35.77 -16.35 5.06
CA CYS A 160 34.76 -16.61 4.04
C CYS A 160 33.62 -15.61 4.12
N ALA A 161 33.40 -14.82 3.06
CA ALA A 161 32.25 -13.93 2.95
C ALA A 161 30.94 -14.72 2.78
N PHE A 162 30.98 -15.76 1.92
CA PHE A 162 29.83 -16.63 1.57
C PHE A 162 30.33 -18.03 1.20
N ALA A 163 29.41 -18.98 1.10
CA ALA A 163 29.76 -20.37 0.75
C ALA A 163 30.32 -20.55 -0.68
N ASP A 164 30.09 -19.60 -1.56
CA ASP A 164 30.61 -19.55 -2.93
C ASP A 164 31.85 -18.67 -3.10
N ASP A 165 32.44 -18.21 -2.01
CA ASP A 165 33.71 -17.51 -1.98
C ASP A 165 34.86 -18.49 -2.24
N ASP A 166 35.81 -18.07 -3.10
CA ASP A 166 36.98 -18.86 -3.50
C ASP A 166 38.24 -18.48 -2.70
N THR A 167 38.10 -17.77 -1.58
CA THR A 167 39.22 -17.44 -0.68
C THR A 167 38.81 -17.51 0.78
N GLU A 168 39.62 -18.15 1.60
CA GLU A 168 39.50 -18.18 3.06
C GLU A 168 40.49 -17.19 3.73
N GLU A 169 41.30 -16.47 2.94
CA GLU A 169 42.36 -15.58 3.48
C GLU A 169 41.86 -14.15 3.72
N GLU A 170 40.80 -13.72 3.08
CA GLU A 170 40.31 -12.34 3.12
C GLU A 170 39.04 -12.23 3.95
N GLY A 171 39.08 -11.41 5.00
CA GLY A 171 37.87 -11.11 5.79
C GLY A 171 36.81 -10.38 4.97
N THR A 172 35.54 -10.50 5.41
CA THR A 172 34.41 -9.82 4.78
C THR A 172 34.47 -8.31 4.94
N TYR A 173 34.17 -7.58 3.87
CA TYR A 173 33.99 -6.13 3.93
C TYR A 173 32.57 -5.79 4.39
N ALA A 174 32.45 -4.83 5.28
CA ALA A 174 31.14 -4.29 5.65
C ALA A 174 30.49 -3.62 4.43
N ALA A 175 29.20 -3.83 4.27
CA ALA A 175 28.44 -3.22 3.17
C ALA A 175 28.61 -1.70 3.13
N GLY A 176 28.80 -1.17 1.94
CA GLY A 176 28.88 0.26 1.68
C GLY A 176 27.54 0.81 1.20
N VAL A 177 27.29 2.09 1.48
CA VAL A 177 26.09 2.78 1.02
C VAL A 177 26.45 4.18 0.51
N SER A 178 25.86 4.58 -0.62
CA SER A 178 26.06 5.92 -1.17
C SER A 178 25.34 6.99 -0.38
N LEU A 179 25.72 8.25 -0.57
CA LEU A 179 24.81 9.36 -0.30
C LEU A 179 23.55 9.22 -1.18
N PRO A 180 22.39 9.74 -0.73
CA PRO A 180 21.17 9.57 -1.48
C PRO A 180 21.18 10.40 -2.77
N VAL A 181 20.71 9.79 -3.85
CA VAL A 181 20.24 10.49 -5.04
C VAL A 181 18.81 10.96 -4.74
N GLN A 182 18.57 12.25 -4.85
CA GLN A 182 17.31 12.84 -4.44
C GLN A 182 16.26 12.78 -5.55
N TYR A 183 15.22 11.98 -5.35
CA TYR A 183 14.01 11.96 -6.15
C TYR A 183 12.84 12.53 -5.34
N ALA A 184 11.79 12.97 -6.02
CA ALA A 184 10.54 13.30 -5.37
C ALA A 184 9.90 12.04 -4.76
N LEU A 185 9.19 12.20 -3.65
CA LEU A 185 8.30 11.16 -3.15
C LEU A 185 7.07 11.05 -4.05
N PRO A 186 6.51 9.85 -4.26
CA PRO A 186 5.30 9.67 -5.05
C PRO A 186 4.10 10.34 -4.38
N ARG A 187 3.26 10.96 -5.18
CA ARG A 187 1.95 11.48 -4.75
C ARG A 187 0.93 10.34 -4.70
N VAL A 188 -0.22 10.61 -4.11
CA VAL A 188 -1.34 9.64 -4.12
C VAL A 188 -1.70 9.23 -5.54
N THR A 189 -1.74 10.18 -6.48
CA THR A 189 -2.01 9.90 -7.91
C THR A 189 -0.94 9.05 -8.58
N ASP A 190 0.30 9.17 -8.17
CA ASP A 190 1.38 8.33 -8.69
C ASP A 190 1.20 6.89 -8.22
N ILE A 191 0.81 6.70 -6.95
CA ILE A 191 0.57 5.39 -6.34
C ILE A 191 -0.66 4.72 -6.96
N GLN A 192 -1.76 5.46 -7.13
CA GLN A 192 -2.96 4.96 -7.81
C GLN A 192 -2.68 4.62 -9.29
N GLY A 193 -1.78 5.35 -9.91
CA GLY A 193 -1.54 5.24 -11.34
C GLY A 193 -2.63 5.90 -12.17
N SER A 194 -2.66 5.60 -13.45
CA SER A 194 -3.63 6.14 -14.41
C SER A 194 -4.50 5.08 -15.09
N GLY A 195 -4.48 3.87 -14.57
CA GLY A 195 -5.20 2.70 -15.07
C GLY A 195 -5.97 1.99 -13.95
N SER A 196 -6.17 0.71 -14.14
CA SER A 196 -6.87 -0.17 -13.19
C SER A 196 -5.94 -0.90 -12.21
N THR A 197 -4.67 -0.57 -12.20
CA THR A 197 -3.68 -1.17 -11.30
C THR A 197 -2.61 -0.16 -10.94
N THR A 198 -2.10 -0.28 -9.72
CA THR A 198 -0.96 0.52 -9.27
C THR A 198 0.33 0.18 -10.02
N PRO A 199 1.20 1.15 -10.30
CA PRO A 199 2.55 0.87 -10.81
C PRO A 199 3.52 0.34 -9.73
N TYR A 200 3.11 0.25 -8.47
CA TYR A 200 3.97 -0.13 -7.31
C TYR A 200 3.52 -1.39 -6.56
N PRO A 201 3.11 -2.48 -7.19
CA PRO A 201 2.60 -3.62 -6.43
C PRO A 201 3.70 -4.19 -5.52
N PHE A 202 3.37 -4.31 -4.23
CA PHE A 202 4.24 -4.86 -3.17
C PHE A 202 5.48 -4.02 -2.80
N GLU A 203 5.54 -2.78 -3.25
CA GLU A 203 6.62 -1.88 -2.86
C GLU A 203 6.31 -1.16 -1.53
N GLY A 204 7.33 -0.98 -0.70
CA GLY A 204 7.28 -0.10 0.45
C GLY A 204 7.41 1.36 0.01
N VAL A 205 6.38 2.16 0.22
CA VAL A 205 6.30 3.53 -0.32
C VAL A 205 6.05 4.54 0.80
N GLU A 206 6.77 5.64 0.76
CA GLU A 206 6.42 6.86 1.50
C GLU A 206 5.68 7.82 0.57
N VAL A 207 4.50 8.27 0.99
CA VAL A 207 3.65 9.17 0.23
C VAL A 207 4.13 10.61 0.37
N ASN A 208 4.17 11.35 -0.70
CA ASN A 208 4.44 12.79 -0.67
C ASN A 208 3.27 13.54 0.00
N THR A 209 3.43 13.83 1.27
CA THR A 209 2.47 14.62 2.07
C THR A 209 2.89 16.09 2.22
N ALA A 210 3.99 16.50 1.55
CA ALA A 210 4.66 17.78 1.77
C ALA A 210 3.79 19.00 1.50
N ASP A 211 4.29 20.12 2.02
CA ASP A 211 3.68 21.45 2.00
C ASP A 211 3.23 21.92 0.59
N PRO A 212 2.06 22.52 0.50
CA PRO A 212 1.13 22.73 1.60
C PRO A 212 0.36 21.45 1.93
N GLN A 213 0.36 21.05 3.19
CA GLN A 213 -0.28 19.86 3.80
C GLN A 213 -1.60 19.49 3.11
N ARG A 214 -1.46 18.79 2.01
CA ARG A 214 -2.55 18.62 1.04
C ARG A 214 -3.20 17.27 1.06
N VAL A 215 -2.68 16.36 1.89
CA VAL A 215 -3.30 15.03 2.09
C VAL A 215 -4.11 15.07 3.36
N ILE A 216 -5.40 14.81 3.24
CA ILE A 216 -6.34 14.80 4.36
C ILE A 216 -7.05 13.46 4.48
N VAL A 217 -7.51 13.15 5.69
CA VAL A 217 -8.39 12.01 5.94
C VAL A 217 -9.81 12.35 5.47
N THR A 218 -10.37 11.54 4.59
CA THR A 218 -11.74 11.73 4.05
C THR A 218 -12.75 10.74 4.61
N ARG A 219 -12.28 9.60 5.15
CA ARG A 219 -13.10 8.62 5.86
C ARG A 219 -12.25 7.84 6.86
N VAL A 220 -12.84 7.49 7.99
CA VAL A 220 -12.33 6.48 8.93
C VAL A 220 -13.25 5.26 8.85
N ALA A 221 -12.69 4.10 8.57
CA ALA A 221 -13.38 2.83 8.44
C ALA A 221 -13.02 1.87 9.57
N SER A 222 -13.71 0.74 9.66
CA SER A 222 -13.44 -0.28 10.68
C SER A 222 -12.13 -1.03 10.44
N ASP A 223 -11.63 -1.00 9.21
CA ASP A 223 -10.46 -1.73 8.73
C ASP A 223 -9.34 -0.81 8.23
N GLY A 224 -9.45 0.51 8.45
CA GLY A 224 -8.47 1.48 8.00
C GLY A 224 -9.00 2.89 7.83
N PHE A 225 -8.44 3.62 6.89
CA PHE A 225 -8.85 5.00 6.61
C PHE A 225 -8.59 5.37 5.15
N TYR A 226 -9.29 6.38 4.68
CA TYR A 226 -9.14 6.92 3.33
C TYR A 226 -8.49 8.29 3.39
N VAL A 227 -7.57 8.52 2.49
CA VAL A 227 -6.89 9.81 2.34
C VAL A 227 -7.10 10.34 0.93
N THR A 228 -7.07 11.66 0.80
CA THR A 228 -7.21 12.34 -0.49
C THR A 228 -6.17 13.47 -0.59
N ASP A 229 -5.43 13.51 -1.70
CA ASP A 229 -4.61 14.66 -2.06
C ASP A 229 -5.54 15.75 -2.63
N ILE A 230 -5.64 16.85 -1.89
CA ILE A 230 -6.57 17.96 -2.17
C ILE A 230 -5.95 19.08 -3.01
N ALA A 231 -4.72 18.90 -3.51
CA ALA A 231 -4.15 19.88 -4.41
C ALA A 231 -5.02 20.06 -5.66
N PRO A 232 -5.26 21.30 -6.13
CA PRO A 232 -6.22 21.55 -7.21
C PRO A 232 -5.96 20.77 -8.50
N ASP A 233 -4.70 20.59 -8.86
CA ASP A 233 -4.27 19.79 -10.02
C ASP A 233 -4.62 18.31 -9.86
N GLN A 234 -4.54 17.77 -8.65
CA GLN A 234 -4.84 16.38 -8.34
C GLN A 234 -6.34 16.13 -8.28
N VAL A 235 -7.08 17.01 -7.64
CA VAL A 235 -8.56 16.92 -7.63
C VAL A 235 -9.12 16.96 -9.05
N ALA A 236 -8.60 17.83 -9.91
CA ALA A 236 -9.01 17.91 -11.32
C ALA A 236 -8.62 16.67 -12.13
N GLY A 237 -7.47 16.06 -11.81
CA GLY A 237 -6.96 14.85 -12.44
C GLY A 237 -7.74 13.60 -12.05
N GLY A 238 -8.21 13.51 -10.83
CA GLY A 238 -8.68 12.25 -10.19
C GLY A 238 -7.51 11.34 -9.82
N TYR A 239 -7.79 10.09 -9.45
CA TYR A 239 -6.80 9.14 -8.91
C TYR A 239 -6.09 9.66 -7.66
N ASN A 240 -6.70 10.62 -6.98
CA ASN A 240 -6.10 11.39 -5.90
C ASN A 240 -6.52 10.92 -4.50
N SER A 241 -7.12 9.75 -4.40
CA SER A 241 -7.55 9.14 -3.14
C SER A 241 -6.98 7.75 -2.99
N LEU A 242 -6.70 7.33 -1.76
CA LEU A 242 -6.08 6.04 -1.46
C LEU A 242 -6.66 5.47 -0.16
N PHE A 243 -6.88 4.18 -0.13
CA PHE A 243 -7.23 3.45 1.09
C PHE A 243 -5.97 2.98 1.82
N ALA A 244 -5.90 3.23 3.11
CA ALA A 244 -4.84 2.76 4.00
C ALA A 244 -5.41 1.68 4.93
N PHE A 245 -5.04 0.42 4.66
CA PHE A 245 -5.57 -0.76 5.34
C PHE A 245 -4.81 -1.06 6.63
N ASN A 246 -5.49 -1.11 7.76
CA ASN A 246 -4.89 -1.23 9.10
C ASN A 246 -5.52 -2.32 9.99
N PHE A 247 -6.34 -3.24 9.46
CA PHE A 247 -7.08 -4.27 10.21
C PHE A 247 -7.96 -3.78 11.36
N SER A 248 -7.98 -2.49 11.65
CA SER A 248 -8.74 -1.90 12.76
C SER A 248 -9.04 -0.44 12.51
N THR A 249 -10.04 0.08 13.21
CA THR A 249 -10.35 1.51 13.21
C THR A 249 -9.17 2.30 13.82
N PRO A 250 -8.56 3.25 13.08
CA PRO A 250 -7.50 4.09 13.62
C PRO A 250 -7.98 4.92 14.81
N ALA A 251 -7.26 4.78 15.93
CA ALA A 251 -7.63 5.50 17.15
C ALA A 251 -7.48 7.01 16.98
N ARG A 252 -8.46 7.78 17.47
CA ARG A 252 -8.47 9.25 17.52
C ARG A 252 -8.49 9.94 16.16
N MET A 253 -8.39 9.24 15.05
CA MET A 253 -8.44 9.80 13.69
C MET A 253 -9.86 10.31 13.38
N ARG A 254 -9.95 11.46 12.72
CA ARG A 254 -11.22 12.02 12.23
C ARG A 254 -11.08 12.51 10.79
N VAL A 255 -12.20 12.63 10.12
CA VAL A 255 -12.27 13.31 8.82
C VAL A 255 -11.74 14.74 8.99
N CYS A 256 -10.97 15.22 8.04
CA CYS A 256 -10.21 16.48 8.02
C CYS A 256 -8.87 16.50 8.75
N ASP A 257 -8.51 15.47 9.50
CA ASP A 257 -7.14 15.40 10.00
C ASP A 257 -6.16 15.45 8.82
N ARG A 258 -5.13 16.25 8.95
CA ARG A 258 -4.09 16.37 7.93
C ARG A 258 -3.05 15.29 8.13
N VAL A 259 -2.66 14.66 7.03
CA VAL A 259 -1.65 13.61 7.04
C VAL A 259 -0.28 14.25 6.86
N MET A 260 0.54 14.19 7.91
CA MET A 260 1.89 14.76 7.93
C MET A 260 2.94 13.76 7.43
N TYR A 261 2.67 12.49 7.61
CA TYR A 261 3.48 11.36 7.16
C TYR A 261 2.56 10.18 6.88
N LEU A 262 2.84 9.47 5.81
CA LEU A 262 2.15 8.23 5.45
C LEU A 262 3.12 7.34 4.67
N ALA A 263 3.31 6.13 5.13
CA ALA A 263 4.08 5.11 4.43
C ALA A 263 3.46 3.74 4.66
N GLY A 264 3.68 2.81 3.76
CA GLY A 264 3.20 1.43 3.87
C GLY A 264 3.55 0.63 2.63
N THR A 265 3.06 -0.60 2.54
CA THR A 265 3.24 -1.44 1.37
C THR A 265 2.05 -1.28 0.42
N VAL A 266 2.31 -0.91 -0.82
CA VAL A 266 1.27 -0.79 -1.84
C VAL A 266 0.85 -2.18 -2.31
N SER A 267 -0.43 -2.43 -2.39
CA SER A 267 -0.98 -3.69 -2.90
C SER A 267 -2.22 -3.46 -3.76
N GLU A 268 -2.44 -4.37 -4.69
CA GLU A 268 -3.67 -4.49 -5.47
C GLU A 268 -4.52 -5.61 -4.88
N PHE A 269 -5.53 -5.28 -4.11
CA PHE A 269 -6.42 -6.25 -3.52
C PHE A 269 -7.69 -6.41 -4.37
N PHE A 270 -7.68 -7.39 -5.27
CA PHE A 270 -8.77 -7.64 -6.23
C PHE A 270 -9.13 -6.42 -7.09
N GLY A 271 -8.11 -5.71 -7.58
CA GLY A 271 -8.29 -4.50 -8.38
C GLY A 271 -8.67 -3.27 -7.57
N PHE A 272 -8.38 -3.28 -6.27
CA PHE A 272 -8.51 -2.14 -5.37
C PHE A 272 -7.13 -1.77 -4.83
N THR A 273 -6.65 -0.59 -5.20
CA THR A 273 -5.34 -0.10 -4.74
C THR A 273 -5.39 0.29 -3.27
N GLU A 274 -4.53 -0.30 -2.47
CA GLU A 274 -4.44 0.00 -1.05
C GLU A 274 -3.00 0.12 -0.56
N LEU A 275 -2.82 0.88 0.52
CA LEU A 275 -1.58 0.97 1.28
C LEU A 275 -1.72 0.12 2.54
N SER A 276 -1.15 -1.07 2.52
CA SER A 276 -1.23 -2.03 3.62
C SER A 276 -0.22 -1.71 4.72
N PHE A 277 -0.59 -2.00 5.97
CA PHE A 277 0.24 -1.78 7.16
C PHE A 277 0.77 -0.35 7.30
N PRO A 278 -0.10 0.68 7.22
CA PRO A 278 0.34 2.06 7.17
C PRO A 278 0.99 2.52 8.48
N SER A 279 2.12 3.19 8.34
CA SER A 279 2.67 4.08 9.37
C SER A 279 2.27 5.50 9.05
N TYR A 280 1.76 6.26 10.01
CA TYR A 280 1.25 7.60 9.75
C TYR A 280 1.44 8.55 10.92
N GLN A 281 1.49 9.84 10.62
CA GLN A 281 1.42 10.94 11.59
C GLN A 281 0.35 11.93 11.15
N LEU A 282 -0.40 12.45 12.10
CA LEU A 282 -1.52 13.36 11.84
C LEU A 282 -1.34 14.69 12.56
N GLU A 283 -1.73 15.75 11.91
CA GLU A 283 -2.12 17.01 12.52
C GLU A 283 -3.64 17.01 12.69
N PHE A 284 -4.10 17.10 13.93
CA PHE A 284 -5.53 17.03 14.23
C PHE A 284 -6.25 18.32 13.84
N ALA A 285 -7.42 18.18 13.22
CA ALA A 285 -8.27 19.31 12.88
C ALA A 285 -9.21 19.67 14.05
N PHE A 286 -9.34 20.96 14.32
CA PHE A 286 -10.16 21.53 15.38
C PHE A 286 -11.24 22.45 14.82
N GLU A 287 -12.24 22.80 15.66
CA GLU A 287 -13.26 23.77 15.31
C GLU A 287 -12.62 25.12 14.93
N GLY A 288 -12.99 25.61 13.75
CA GLY A 288 -12.39 26.81 13.16
C GLY A 288 -11.35 26.55 12.07
N ASP A 289 -10.82 25.32 11.99
CA ASP A 289 -9.92 24.95 10.91
C ASP A 289 -10.68 24.74 9.58
N ASP A 290 -10.00 25.03 8.48
CA ASP A 290 -10.53 24.72 7.16
C ASP A 290 -10.50 23.21 6.90
N CYS A 291 -11.63 22.71 6.42
CA CYS A 291 -11.82 21.31 6.07
C CYS A 291 -12.11 21.16 4.57
N PRO A 292 -11.09 21.15 3.72
CA PRO A 292 -11.23 21.21 2.28
C PRO A 292 -11.52 19.84 1.65
N VAL A 293 -12.47 19.06 2.20
CA VAL A 293 -12.92 17.82 1.58
C VAL A 293 -13.43 18.09 0.18
N PRO A 294 -12.95 17.37 -0.85
CA PRO A 294 -13.41 17.53 -2.23
C PRO A 294 -14.91 17.28 -2.39
N GLU A 295 -15.50 17.92 -3.39
CA GLU A 295 -16.89 17.60 -3.76
C GLU A 295 -16.97 16.14 -4.24
N PRO A 296 -17.98 15.40 -3.82
CA PRO A 296 -18.19 14.02 -4.29
C PRO A 296 -18.43 13.99 -5.80
N LEU A 297 -17.79 13.07 -6.49
CA LEU A 297 -18.05 12.82 -7.89
C LEU A 297 -19.49 12.32 -8.06
N LEU A 298 -20.29 13.02 -8.87
CA LEU A 298 -21.63 12.55 -9.22
C LEU A 298 -21.51 11.39 -10.22
N LEU A 299 -21.95 10.22 -9.80
CA LEU A 299 -22.01 9.02 -10.64
C LEU A 299 -23.36 8.96 -11.35
N ASP A 300 -23.38 9.26 -12.63
CA ASP A 300 -24.52 9.03 -13.52
C ASP A 300 -24.40 7.70 -14.27
N GLY A 301 -25.39 7.38 -15.09
CA GLY A 301 -25.40 6.13 -15.85
C GLY A 301 -24.17 5.93 -16.74
N PRO A 302 -23.77 6.90 -17.57
CA PRO A 302 -22.55 6.84 -18.34
C PRO A 302 -21.28 6.62 -17.52
N THR A 303 -21.12 7.35 -16.40
CA THR A 303 -19.96 7.23 -15.52
C THR A 303 -19.86 5.83 -14.89
N ILE A 304 -20.97 5.28 -14.40
CA ILE A 304 -21.00 3.93 -13.76
C ILE A 304 -20.59 2.83 -14.75
N THR A 305 -20.82 3.02 -16.04
CA THR A 305 -20.47 2.03 -17.08
C THR A 305 -19.10 2.25 -17.67
N ASP A 306 -18.45 3.36 -17.36
CA ASP A 306 -17.08 3.66 -17.78
C ASP A 306 -16.09 3.23 -16.71
N VAL A 307 -15.40 2.12 -16.96
CA VAL A 307 -14.43 1.53 -16.02
C VAL A 307 -13.35 2.54 -15.63
N LEU A 308 -12.81 3.29 -16.61
CA LEU A 308 -11.75 4.26 -16.30
C LEU A 308 -12.26 5.45 -15.48
N ALA A 309 -13.50 5.88 -15.71
CA ALA A 309 -14.11 6.92 -14.89
C ALA A 309 -14.34 6.45 -13.43
N MET A 310 -14.67 5.18 -13.24
CA MET A 310 -14.82 4.58 -11.91
C MET A 310 -13.46 4.42 -11.22
N GLU A 311 -12.44 3.90 -11.92
CA GLU A 311 -11.06 3.80 -11.42
C GLU A 311 -10.51 5.17 -11.00
N LYS A 312 -10.76 6.18 -11.82
CA LYS A 312 -10.37 7.56 -11.54
C LYS A 312 -10.94 8.11 -10.22
N ALA A 313 -12.07 7.59 -9.78
CA ALA A 313 -12.77 7.97 -8.56
C ALA A 313 -12.54 6.99 -7.40
N GLU A 314 -11.75 5.94 -7.61
CA GLU A 314 -11.48 4.93 -6.59
C GLU A 314 -10.98 5.56 -5.29
N SER A 315 -11.42 5.04 -4.15
CA SER A 315 -11.11 5.54 -2.80
C SER A 315 -11.57 6.98 -2.53
N GLY A 316 -12.04 7.70 -3.54
CA GLY A 316 -12.57 9.06 -3.43
C GLY A 316 -14.04 9.10 -3.01
N LEU A 317 -14.54 10.32 -2.80
CA LEU A 317 -15.95 10.53 -2.52
C LEU A 317 -16.77 10.50 -3.81
N ALA A 318 -17.80 9.66 -3.80
CA ALA A 318 -18.76 9.53 -4.89
C ALA A 318 -20.20 9.71 -4.37
N ARG A 319 -21.09 10.07 -5.27
CA ARG A 319 -22.49 10.32 -4.97
C ARG A 319 -23.39 9.82 -6.09
N VAL A 320 -24.51 9.22 -5.73
CA VAL A 320 -25.62 8.92 -6.65
C VAL A 320 -26.89 9.66 -6.21
N GLU A 321 -27.74 10.02 -7.15
CA GLU A 321 -28.98 10.77 -6.89
C GLU A 321 -30.19 10.18 -7.61
N GLY A 322 -31.31 10.04 -6.89
CA GLY A 322 -32.58 9.58 -7.44
C GLY A 322 -32.56 8.12 -7.88
N TYR A 323 -31.85 7.26 -7.14
CA TYR A 323 -31.81 5.82 -7.36
C TYR A 323 -32.80 5.10 -6.44
N SER A 324 -33.49 4.11 -6.95
CA SER A 324 -34.42 3.27 -6.17
C SER A 324 -33.67 2.07 -5.60
N ILE A 325 -33.99 1.74 -4.36
CA ILE A 325 -33.48 0.57 -3.65
C ILE A 325 -34.00 -0.70 -4.34
N ALA A 326 -33.10 -1.65 -4.60
CA ALA A 326 -33.48 -2.95 -5.15
C ALA A 326 -34.42 -3.71 -4.20
N THR A 327 -35.16 -4.67 -4.72
CA THR A 327 -36.13 -5.46 -3.94
C THR A 327 -35.61 -6.86 -3.62
N ASN A 328 -34.57 -7.33 -4.27
CA ASN A 328 -34.11 -8.71 -4.31
C ASN A 328 -33.04 -9.06 -3.26
N PHE A 329 -32.99 -8.39 -2.14
CA PHE A 329 -32.09 -8.69 -1.02
C PHE A 329 -32.84 -8.93 0.29
N GLY A 330 -34.07 -9.50 0.19
CA GLY A 330 -34.88 -9.91 1.32
C GLY A 330 -34.27 -11.11 2.06
N PRO A 331 -34.64 -11.30 3.34
CA PRO A 331 -34.26 -12.52 4.03
C PRO A 331 -34.82 -13.73 3.29
N LEU A 332 -34.09 -14.85 3.39
CA LEU A 332 -34.60 -16.12 2.94
C LEU A 332 -36.01 -16.34 3.48
N PRO A 333 -36.95 -16.80 2.67
CA PRO A 333 -38.28 -17.17 3.15
C PRO A 333 -38.16 -18.12 4.34
N ALA A 334 -39.09 -18.04 5.28
CA ALA A 334 -39.11 -18.90 6.44
C ALA A 334 -39.10 -20.36 5.95
N PHE A 335 -38.20 -21.15 6.52
CA PHE A 335 -37.97 -22.55 6.17
C PHE A 335 -39.30 -23.31 6.24
N ASN A 336 -39.85 -23.68 5.10
CA ASN A 336 -41.10 -24.41 5.00
C ASN A 336 -40.76 -25.91 5.10
N ASN A 337 -40.96 -26.51 6.27
CA ASN A 337 -40.55 -27.90 6.54
C ASN A 337 -41.50 -28.91 5.89
N VAL A 338 -41.64 -28.85 4.57
CA VAL A 338 -42.55 -29.71 3.81
C VAL A 338 -42.09 -31.18 3.80
N PHE A 339 -40.80 -31.43 3.97
CA PHE A 339 -40.20 -32.77 3.87
C PHE A 339 -39.92 -33.46 5.24
N GLY A 340 -40.25 -32.84 6.36
CA GLY A 340 -40.05 -33.40 7.69
C GLY A 340 -38.83 -32.88 8.44
N PRO A 341 -38.70 -33.23 9.75
CA PRO A 341 -37.76 -32.55 10.66
C PRO A 341 -36.26 -32.78 10.37
N ASN A 342 -35.93 -33.72 9.49
CA ASN A 342 -34.52 -34.07 9.17
C ASN A 342 -34.15 -33.88 7.69
N GLN A 343 -34.99 -33.24 6.90
CA GLN A 343 -34.73 -32.97 5.49
C GLN A 343 -34.73 -31.44 5.26
N SER A 344 -33.67 -30.94 4.67
CA SER A 344 -33.61 -29.55 4.23
C SER A 344 -34.65 -29.33 3.14
N ASN A 345 -35.56 -28.41 3.37
CA ASN A 345 -36.53 -27.99 2.39
C ASN A 345 -35.90 -26.92 1.49
N CYS A 346 -35.81 -27.22 0.22
CA CYS A 346 -35.27 -26.34 -0.79
C CYS A 346 -36.35 -25.52 -1.53
N ASP A 347 -37.61 -25.56 -1.05
CA ASP A 347 -38.68 -24.65 -1.45
C ASP A 347 -38.60 -23.39 -0.59
N LEU A 348 -37.88 -22.39 -1.05
CA LEU A 348 -37.62 -21.16 -0.28
C LEU A 348 -38.65 -20.09 -0.45
N ASN A 349 -39.36 -20.08 -1.58
CA ASN A 349 -40.45 -19.13 -1.85
C ASN A 349 -41.83 -19.67 -1.43
N GLY A 350 -41.92 -20.96 -1.08
CA GLY A 350 -43.14 -21.59 -0.59
C GLY A 350 -44.14 -21.92 -1.72
N ASP A 351 -43.70 -22.03 -2.96
CA ASP A 351 -44.57 -22.35 -4.11
C ASP A 351 -44.79 -23.85 -4.29
N GLY A 352 -44.17 -24.69 -3.47
CA GLY A 352 -44.28 -26.15 -3.49
C GLY A 352 -43.32 -26.83 -4.46
N GLN A 353 -42.40 -26.07 -5.08
CA GLN A 353 -41.33 -26.61 -5.93
C GLN A 353 -39.99 -26.55 -5.21
N VAL A 354 -39.05 -27.36 -5.64
CA VAL A 354 -37.67 -27.31 -5.14
C VAL A 354 -36.91 -26.29 -5.94
N ASP A 355 -36.52 -25.20 -5.31
CA ASP A 355 -35.78 -24.11 -5.96
C ASP A 355 -34.36 -24.51 -6.28
N PHE A 356 -33.86 -25.59 -5.67
CA PHE A 356 -32.51 -26.13 -5.93
C PHE A 356 -32.44 -27.63 -5.62
N GLU A 357 -31.97 -28.43 -6.56
CA GLU A 357 -31.59 -29.83 -6.33
C GLU A 357 -30.16 -29.89 -5.77
N SER A 358 -30.02 -30.02 -4.45
CA SER A 358 -28.71 -30.26 -3.85
C SER A 358 -28.34 -31.75 -3.95
N PRO A 359 -27.22 -32.09 -4.59
CA PRO A 359 -26.75 -33.46 -4.65
C PRO A 359 -26.05 -33.96 -3.36
N ALA A 360 -25.86 -33.12 -2.34
CA ALA A 360 -25.08 -33.47 -1.16
C ALA A 360 -25.77 -33.03 0.13
N GLU A 361 -26.16 -34.04 0.92
CA GLU A 361 -26.36 -34.01 2.37
C GLU A 361 -26.91 -32.71 2.98
N GLY A 362 -28.15 -32.40 2.76
CA GLY A 362 -28.91 -31.53 3.65
C GLY A 362 -28.65 -30.03 3.56
N SER A 363 -27.93 -29.58 2.57
CA SER A 363 -27.81 -28.14 2.29
C SER A 363 -28.41 -27.79 0.91
N CYS A 364 -29.33 -26.87 0.89
CA CYS A 364 -29.93 -26.39 -0.35
C CYS A 364 -29.01 -25.47 -1.18
N GLY A 365 -27.71 -25.47 -0.94
CA GLY A 365 -26.78 -24.65 -1.67
C GLY A 365 -27.07 -23.13 -1.58
N ASN A 366 -26.62 -22.37 -2.55
CA ASN A 366 -26.88 -20.92 -2.61
C ASN A 366 -28.15 -20.64 -3.41
N VAL A 367 -29.29 -21.01 -2.85
CA VAL A 367 -30.60 -21.01 -3.49
C VAL A 367 -31.13 -19.62 -3.85
N CYS A 368 -30.63 -18.55 -3.20
CA CYS A 368 -30.99 -17.20 -3.57
C CYS A 368 -30.46 -16.76 -4.94
N SER A 369 -29.55 -17.52 -5.58
CA SER A 369 -29.14 -17.20 -6.96
C SER A 369 -30.28 -17.39 -7.96
N ASP A 370 -31.20 -18.33 -7.69
CA ASP A 370 -32.28 -18.71 -8.57
C ASP A 370 -33.62 -18.07 -8.16
N ASP A 371 -33.72 -17.55 -6.95
CA ASP A 371 -34.87 -16.82 -6.45
C ASP A 371 -34.71 -15.31 -6.71
N PRO A 372 -35.56 -14.69 -7.56
CA PRO A 372 -35.47 -13.27 -7.86
C PRO A 372 -35.69 -12.36 -6.65
N ASP A 373 -36.36 -12.83 -5.60
CA ASP A 373 -36.64 -12.04 -4.40
C ASP A 373 -35.51 -12.03 -3.39
N CYS A 374 -34.58 -12.99 -3.45
CA CYS A 374 -33.46 -13.08 -2.53
C CYS A 374 -32.08 -13.27 -3.20
N SER A 375 -31.96 -13.10 -4.52
CA SER A 375 -30.74 -13.32 -5.28
C SER A 375 -29.50 -12.54 -4.77
N GLU A 376 -29.71 -11.39 -4.12
CA GLU A 376 -28.65 -10.56 -3.51
C GLU A 376 -28.56 -10.74 -1.96
N TRP A 377 -29.30 -11.69 -1.39
CA TRP A 377 -29.38 -11.88 0.07
C TRP A 377 -28.05 -12.19 0.72
N THR A 378 -27.21 -13.01 0.07
CA THR A 378 -25.91 -13.40 0.60
C THR A 378 -25.00 -12.19 0.82
N GLY A 379 -24.93 -11.29 -0.16
CA GLY A 379 -24.14 -10.04 -0.05
C GLY A 379 -24.69 -9.13 1.04
N PHE A 380 -26.00 -8.98 1.13
CA PHE A 380 -26.63 -8.14 2.13
C PHE A 380 -26.48 -8.70 3.54
N SER A 381 -26.81 -9.98 3.75
CA SER A 381 -26.75 -10.61 5.08
C SER A 381 -25.32 -10.68 5.65
N ALA A 382 -24.33 -10.85 4.78
CA ALA A 382 -22.92 -10.95 5.20
C ALA A 382 -22.29 -9.57 5.46
N ARG A 383 -22.64 -8.54 4.69
CA ARG A 383 -21.91 -7.25 4.66
C ARG A 383 -22.79 -6.01 4.61
N GLY A 384 -24.12 -6.15 4.50
CA GLY A 384 -25.03 -5.02 4.31
C GLY A 384 -25.00 -4.41 2.91
N ASN A 385 -24.40 -5.09 1.93
CA ASN A 385 -24.32 -4.62 0.55
C ASN A 385 -25.62 -4.89 -0.19
N TYR A 386 -26.18 -3.89 -0.86
CA TYR A 386 -27.36 -4.01 -1.70
C TYR A 386 -27.26 -3.09 -2.92
N LYS A 387 -28.05 -3.35 -3.95
CA LYS A 387 -28.03 -2.57 -5.18
C LYS A 387 -29.08 -1.48 -5.18
N VAL A 388 -28.76 -0.37 -5.84
CA VAL A 388 -29.71 0.69 -6.20
C VAL A 388 -29.73 0.85 -7.71
N ARG A 389 -30.89 1.27 -8.25
CA ARG A 389 -31.13 1.31 -9.70
C ARG A 389 -31.77 2.63 -10.12
N LYS A 390 -31.34 3.12 -11.30
CA LYS A 390 -31.97 4.25 -11.98
C LYS A 390 -31.94 4.02 -13.48
N GLY A 391 -33.11 3.77 -14.09
CA GLY A 391 -33.17 3.30 -15.47
C GLY A 391 -32.37 1.99 -15.64
N GLY A 392 -31.41 1.97 -16.58
CA GLY A 392 -30.53 0.82 -16.82
C GLY A 392 -29.28 0.78 -15.94
N SER A 393 -29.03 1.83 -15.14
CA SER A 393 -27.83 1.94 -14.31
C SER A 393 -28.03 1.27 -12.96
N VAL A 394 -27.04 0.50 -12.51
CA VAL A 394 -27.05 -0.23 -11.25
C VAL A 394 -25.71 -0.01 -10.57
N ILE A 395 -25.74 0.30 -9.28
CA ILE A 395 -24.53 0.37 -8.45
C ILE A 395 -24.83 -0.25 -7.08
N GLN A 396 -23.80 -0.85 -6.49
CA GLN A 396 -23.88 -1.37 -5.13
C GLN A 396 -23.63 -0.25 -4.12
N ILE A 397 -24.35 -0.29 -3.00
CA ILE A 397 -24.12 0.60 -1.87
C ILE A 397 -24.09 -0.17 -0.56
N ASN A 398 -23.39 0.41 0.41
CA ASN A 398 -23.37 -0.05 1.79
C ASN A 398 -23.72 1.14 2.70
N THR A 399 -24.81 1.02 3.43
CA THR A 399 -25.28 2.05 4.36
C THR A 399 -25.13 1.66 5.83
N GLY A 400 -24.23 0.71 6.13
CA GLY A 400 -24.04 0.19 7.49
C GLY A 400 -23.64 1.25 8.52
N THR A 401 -23.02 2.34 8.10
CA THR A 401 -22.68 3.49 8.97
C THR A 401 -23.87 4.46 9.18
N ALA A 402 -24.93 4.33 8.38
CA ALA A 402 -26.17 5.08 8.55
C ALA A 402 -27.12 4.31 9.49
N ALA A 403 -26.78 4.28 10.78
CA ALA A 403 -27.40 3.39 11.78
C ALA A 403 -28.93 3.56 11.98
N LEU A 404 -29.49 4.69 11.56
CA LEU A 404 -30.94 4.96 11.64
C LEU A 404 -31.70 4.55 10.37
N PHE A 405 -31.03 3.95 9.40
CA PHE A 405 -31.60 3.56 8.13
C PHE A 405 -31.64 2.04 7.97
N ASP A 406 -32.84 1.51 7.78
CA ASP A 406 -33.02 0.09 7.43
C ASP A 406 -33.41 -0.04 5.95
N PRO A 407 -32.51 -0.49 5.07
CA PRO A 407 -32.81 -0.66 3.66
C PRO A 407 -33.85 -1.73 3.38
N GLN A 408 -34.03 -2.72 4.27
CA GLN A 408 -35.10 -3.74 4.14
C GLN A 408 -36.51 -3.13 4.24
N ALA A 409 -36.68 -2.17 5.13
CA ALA A 409 -37.97 -1.47 5.29
C ALA A 409 -38.28 -0.53 4.11
N HIS A 410 -37.30 -0.25 3.27
CA HIS A 410 -37.39 0.77 2.20
C HIS A 410 -37.13 0.21 0.79
N LYS A 411 -37.24 -1.10 0.61
CA LYS A 411 -37.09 -1.74 -0.72
C LYS A 411 -38.07 -1.10 -1.73
N GLY A 412 -37.55 -0.84 -2.93
CA GLY A 412 -38.28 -0.20 -4.02
C GLY A 412 -38.48 1.32 -3.90
N GLN A 413 -38.14 1.93 -2.76
CA GLN A 413 -38.23 3.37 -2.58
C GLN A 413 -37.02 4.11 -3.15
N GLU A 414 -37.22 5.37 -3.53
CA GLU A 414 -36.19 6.21 -4.06
C GLU A 414 -35.39 6.91 -2.96
N LEU A 415 -34.05 6.85 -3.08
CA LEU A 415 -33.11 7.66 -2.32
C LEU A 415 -32.87 8.96 -3.08
N ARG A 416 -32.98 10.11 -2.41
CA ARG A 416 -32.62 11.40 -3.00
C ARG A 416 -31.14 11.45 -3.35
N ALA A 417 -30.29 10.99 -2.44
CA ALA A 417 -28.87 10.87 -2.66
C ALA A 417 -28.24 9.89 -1.68
N VAL A 418 -27.17 9.25 -2.12
CA VAL A 418 -26.21 8.53 -1.28
C VAL A 418 -24.82 9.00 -1.64
N THR A 419 -24.08 9.45 -0.63
CA THR A 419 -22.67 9.83 -0.72
C THR A 419 -21.83 8.82 0.06
N GLY A 420 -20.60 8.63 -0.33
CA GLY A 420 -19.67 7.75 0.38
C GLY A 420 -18.36 7.60 -0.35
N THR A 421 -17.48 6.77 0.15
CA THR A 421 -16.25 6.40 -0.55
C THR A 421 -16.55 5.33 -1.59
N LEU A 422 -15.96 5.45 -2.76
CA LEU A 422 -16.08 4.50 -3.85
C LEU A 422 -15.02 3.41 -3.71
N ARG A 423 -15.45 2.16 -3.73
CA ARG A 423 -14.60 0.99 -3.55
C ARG A 423 -14.90 -0.06 -4.62
N ASN A 424 -13.86 -0.60 -5.26
CA ASN A 424 -14.05 -1.63 -6.29
C ASN A 424 -14.34 -3.01 -5.67
N PHE A 425 -13.75 -3.30 -4.51
CA PHE A 425 -13.97 -4.56 -3.81
C PHE A 425 -14.62 -4.31 -2.45
N SER A 426 -15.84 -4.81 -2.25
CA SER A 426 -16.54 -4.71 -0.98
C SER A 426 -17.17 -6.05 -0.60
N GLY A 427 -16.78 -6.56 0.56
CA GLY A 427 -17.40 -7.71 1.17
C GLY A 427 -17.31 -9.03 0.40
N GLY A 428 -16.20 -9.25 -0.34
CA GLY A 428 -16.02 -10.44 -1.15
C GLY A 428 -16.63 -10.36 -2.55
N SER A 429 -17.09 -9.16 -2.95
CA SER A 429 -17.72 -8.90 -4.23
C SER A 429 -16.90 -7.89 -5.03
N LEU A 430 -16.55 -8.26 -6.25
CA LEU A 430 -15.94 -7.35 -7.25
C LEU A 430 -17.04 -6.46 -7.85
N ASN A 431 -17.54 -5.54 -7.07
CA ASN A 431 -18.55 -4.58 -7.50
C ASN A 431 -18.21 -3.21 -6.96
N TRP A 432 -18.25 -2.22 -7.82
CA TRP A 432 -18.17 -0.83 -7.39
C TRP A 432 -19.25 -0.52 -6.35
N THR A 433 -18.79 -0.15 -5.16
CA THR A 433 -19.68 0.06 -4.00
C THR A 433 -19.44 1.45 -3.44
N ILE A 434 -20.51 2.21 -3.23
CA ILE A 434 -20.49 3.43 -2.43
C ILE A 434 -20.71 3.04 -0.98
N GLU A 435 -19.73 3.26 -0.14
CA GLU A 435 -19.81 3.00 1.30
C GLU A 435 -19.99 4.32 2.04
N THR A 436 -21.13 4.51 2.71
CA THR A 436 -21.41 5.72 3.49
C THR A 436 -20.40 5.89 4.63
N ARG A 437 -20.06 7.14 4.98
CA ARG A 437 -19.13 7.46 6.07
C ARG A 437 -19.88 7.61 7.42
N CYS A 438 -21.10 8.11 7.37
CA CYS A 438 -22.00 8.30 8.53
C CYS A 438 -23.44 8.50 8.05
N GLN A 439 -24.36 8.75 9.00
CA GLN A 439 -25.77 8.99 8.72
C GLN A 439 -26.02 10.16 7.76
N ASP A 440 -25.19 11.20 7.80
CA ASP A 440 -25.39 12.42 7.00
C ASP A 440 -25.11 12.20 5.49
N ASP A 441 -24.49 11.09 5.12
CA ASP A 441 -24.24 10.73 3.73
C ASP A 441 -25.50 10.22 3.00
N LEU A 442 -26.59 9.97 3.73
CA LEU A 442 -27.83 9.45 3.19
C LEU A 442 -28.93 10.52 3.20
N ALA A 443 -29.50 10.78 2.05
CA ALA A 443 -30.64 11.69 1.89
C ALA A 443 -31.84 10.97 1.30
N CYS A 444 -32.96 10.97 2.02
CA CYS A 444 -34.21 10.39 1.55
C CYS A 444 -35.41 11.26 1.91
N ALA A 445 -36.58 10.93 1.35
CA ALA A 445 -37.81 11.73 1.49
C ALA A 445 -38.79 11.16 2.54
N TYR A 446 -38.36 10.15 3.32
CA TYR A 446 -39.24 9.42 4.23
C TYR A 446 -38.62 9.30 5.64
N PRO A 447 -39.44 8.95 6.68
CA PRO A 447 -38.92 8.81 8.04
C PRO A 447 -37.77 7.85 8.17
N GLY A 448 -36.78 8.18 9.01
CA GLY A 448 -35.56 7.39 9.19
C GLY A 448 -34.35 7.87 8.35
N CYS A 449 -34.59 8.79 7.42
CA CYS A 449 -33.55 9.50 6.70
C CYS A 449 -33.37 10.92 7.24
N VAL A 450 -32.15 11.27 7.53
CA VAL A 450 -31.80 12.64 7.91
C VAL A 450 -31.49 13.42 6.63
N PRO A 451 -32.08 14.60 6.42
CA PRO A 451 -31.67 15.48 5.33
C PRO A 451 -30.16 15.76 5.48
N PRO A 452 -29.36 15.70 4.39
CA PRO A 452 -27.95 16.03 4.50
C PRO A 452 -27.81 17.47 4.99
N PRO A 453 -26.76 17.79 5.76
CA PRO A 453 -26.40 19.15 6.05
C PRO A 453 -26.15 19.92 4.75
N VAL A 454 -26.12 21.23 4.80
CA VAL A 454 -26.12 22.18 3.69
C VAL A 454 -25.13 21.87 2.56
N SER A 455 -24.09 21.07 2.84
CA SER A 455 -23.12 20.62 1.83
C SER A 455 -22.77 19.15 2.04
N SER A 456 -22.88 18.35 1.00
CA SER A 456 -22.51 16.92 1.03
C SER A 456 -21.02 16.69 1.33
N LYS A 457 -20.13 17.62 0.98
CA LYS A 457 -18.71 17.54 1.30
C LYS A 457 -18.42 17.69 2.80
N GLN A 458 -19.25 18.43 3.51
CA GLN A 458 -19.14 18.61 4.96
C GLN A 458 -19.94 17.57 5.75
N ALA A 459 -20.66 16.69 5.08
CA ALA A 459 -21.29 15.56 5.72
C ALA A 459 -20.21 14.72 6.45
N CYS A 460 -20.51 14.22 7.63
CA CYS A 460 -19.63 13.41 8.44
C CYS A 460 -18.37 14.14 8.98
N VAL A 461 -18.19 15.42 8.73
CA VAL A 461 -17.12 16.20 9.36
C VAL A 461 -17.49 16.47 10.81
N ARG A 462 -16.62 16.09 11.73
CA ARG A 462 -16.76 16.26 13.18
C ARG A 462 -15.43 16.72 13.73
N LEU A 463 -15.18 18.03 13.63
CA LEU A 463 -13.96 18.65 14.14
C LEU A 463 -13.92 18.56 15.68
N ARG A 464 -12.73 18.56 16.23
CA ARG A 464 -12.51 18.54 17.69
C ARG A 464 -12.82 19.93 18.25
N SER A 465 -13.47 19.98 19.41
CA SER A 465 -13.58 21.22 20.16
C SER A 465 -12.21 21.63 20.70
N LEU A 466 -11.96 22.93 20.73
CA LEU A 466 -10.74 23.49 21.35
C LEU A 466 -10.69 23.22 22.87
N ASP A 467 -11.85 22.97 23.48
CA ASP A 467 -12.00 22.64 24.90
C ASP A 467 -11.89 21.12 25.19
N ASP A 468 -11.88 20.29 24.15
CA ASP A 468 -11.62 18.88 24.27
C ASP A 468 -10.16 18.68 24.72
N ASN A 469 -9.96 18.78 26.04
CA ASN A 469 -8.77 18.29 26.72
C ASN A 469 -8.70 16.77 26.60
N ASP A 470 -8.58 16.28 25.39
CA ASP A 470 -8.31 14.88 25.08
C ASP A 470 -6.83 14.58 25.40
N GLN A 471 -6.41 14.98 26.60
CA GLN A 471 -5.19 14.52 27.22
C GLN A 471 -5.41 13.07 27.59
N GLY A 472 -5.04 12.23 26.64
CA GLY A 472 -5.23 10.80 26.69
C GLY A 472 -4.99 10.19 28.05
N SER A 473 -5.97 9.48 28.53
CA SER A 473 -5.70 8.32 29.38
C SER A 473 -5.20 7.21 28.46
N ASN A 474 -3.93 6.84 28.65
CA ASN A 474 -3.30 5.65 28.12
C ASN A 474 -4.15 4.38 28.37
#